data_cad039e1cd8c25446f2e938b2fe11174
#
_entry.id   cad039e1cd8c25446f2e938b2fe11174
#
_cell.length_a   1.000
_cell.length_b   1.000
_cell.length_c   1.000
_cell.angle_alpha   90.00
_cell.angle_beta   90.00
_cell.angle_gamma   90.00
#
_symmetry.space_group_name_H-M   'P 1'
#
loop_
_entity.id
_entity.type
_entity.pdbx_description
1 polymer ?
#
loop_
_entity_poly.entity_id
_entity_poly.type
_entity_poly.pdbx_seq_one_letter_code
_entity_poly.pdbx_strand_id
1 'polypeptide(L)'
;MVEEYLTYLKTEATETKHFHADLNRLRCLLESIGQMCDYPNLIGLFLTRDIPQTPKAAFKTYSDEELKRLNREIVKLDEQTARLMIIHQMLGTRISDTLTLAPDCLSEKNGEIIIRIRQMKTKPYEKPISAELAALIQMAIDYTKENPVGNHFKFIFHRCTHLITSIRKENDDCKKKANLS
;
A
#
# COMPACT_ATOMS: atom_id res chain seq x y z
N MET A 1 -34.70 -20.37 -1.36
CA MET A 1 -34.27 -18.98 -1.68
C MET A 1 -32.96 -18.59 -1.02
N VAL A 2 -32.81 -18.57 0.34
CA VAL A 2 -31.52 -18.23 0.98
C VAL A 2 -30.47 -19.32 0.76
N GLU A 3 -30.82 -20.57 0.90
CA GLU A 3 -29.93 -21.72 0.66
C GLU A 3 -29.50 -21.81 -0.81
N GLU A 4 -30.40 -21.56 -1.74
CA GLU A 4 -30.12 -21.48 -3.18
C GLU A 4 -29.14 -20.36 -3.48
N TYR A 5 -29.36 -19.18 -2.86
CA TYR A 5 -28.46 -18.04 -2.99
C TYR A 5 -27.07 -18.34 -2.40
N LEU A 6 -27.01 -18.97 -1.23
CA LEU A 6 -25.73 -19.42 -0.65
C LEU A 6 -25.01 -20.46 -1.52
N THR A 7 -25.78 -21.37 -2.15
CA THR A 7 -25.23 -22.35 -3.07
C THR A 7 -24.69 -21.68 -4.34
N TYR A 8 -25.46 -20.77 -4.93
CA TYR A 8 -25.02 -19.93 -6.05
C TYR A 8 -23.74 -19.17 -5.73
N LEU A 9 -23.69 -18.53 -4.56
CA LEU A 9 -22.53 -17.81 -4.13
C LEU A 9 -21.28 -18.70 -3.94
N LYS A 10 -21.46 -19.95 -3.51
CA LYS A 10 -20.35 -20.90 -3.32
C LYS A 10 -19.87 -21.52 -4.64
N THR A 11 -20.73 -21.64 -5.64
CA THR A 11 -20.41 -22.31 -6.89
C THR A 11 -20.03 -21.36 -8.02
N GLU A 12 -20.71 -20.24 -8.16
CA GLU A 12 -20.56 -19.35 -9.32
C GLU A 12 -19.89 -18.00 -9.00
N ALA A 13 -20.02 -17.49 -7.77
CA ALA A 13 -19.52 -16.17 -7.40
C ALA A 13 -18.14 -16.18 -6.71
N THR A 14 -17.48 -17.33 -6.60
CA THR A 14 -16.19 -17.48 -5.90
C THR A 14 -15.02 -16.72 -6.54
N GLU A 15 -15.17 -16.26 -7.77
CA GLU A 15 -14.12 -15.50 -8.49
C GLU A 15 -14.06 -14.01 -8.12
N THR A 16 -15.02 -13.47 -7.39
CA THR A 16 -15.00 -12.07 -7.01
C THR A 16 -14.08 -11.83 -5.82
N LYS A 17 -13.08 -10.95 -6.00
CA LYS A 17 -12.10 -10.56 -4.95
C LYS A 17 -12.72 -10.06 -3.65
N HIS A 18 -13.99 -9.69 -3.67
CA HIS A 18 -14.69 -9.06 -2.55
C HIS A 18 -15.83 -9.91 -1.97
N PHE A 19 -16.04 -11.11 -2.49
CA PHE A 19 -17.11 -12.00 -2.12
C PHE A 19 -17.31 -12.15 -0.60
N HIS A 20 -16.24 -12.42 0.14
CA HIS A 20 -16.29 -12.55 1.60
C HIS A 20 -16.72 -11.24 2.29
N ALA A 21 -16.20 -10.11 1.81
CA ALA A 21 -16.54 -8.79 2.37
C ALA A 21 -18.00 -8.43 2.09
N ASP A 22 -18.50 -8.75 0.91
CA ASP A 22 -19.89 -8.44 0.50
C ASP A 22 -20.88 -9.32 1.23
N LEU A 23 -20.59 -10.61 1.42
CA LEU A 23 -21.40 -11.49 2.27
C LEU A 23 -21.44 -11.02 3.72
N ASN A 24 -20.31 -10.59 4.27
CA ASN A 24 -20.30 -10.08 5.64
C ASN A 24 -21.08 -8.76 5.78
N ARG A 25 -21.03 -7.88 4.78
CA ARG A 25 -21.84 -6.65 4.72
C ARG A 25 -23.32 -6.98 4.65
N LEU A 26 -23.70 -7.93 3.79
CA LEU A 26 -25.09 -8.38 3.66
C LEU A 26 -25.59 -8.93 5.01
N ARG A 27 -24.81 -9.77 5.68
CA ARG A 27 -25.13 -10.29 7.01
C ARG A 27 -25.39 -9.15 8.00
N CYS A 28 -24.45 -8.20 8.12
CA CYS A 28 -24.60 -7.07 9.04
C CYS A 28 -25.82 -6.22 8.73
N LEU A 29 -26.13 -6.02 7.43
CA LEU A 29 -27.30 -5.28 7.00
C LEU A 29 -28.59 -5.98 7.44
N LEU A 30 -28.70 -7.30 7.17
CA LEU A 30 -29.88 -8.08 7.55
C LEU A 30 -30.08 -8.15 9.06
N GLU A 31 -29.00 -8.33 9.82
CA GLU A 31 -29.04 -8.29 11.30
C GLU A 31 -29.51 -6.92 11.81
N SER A 32 -29.02 -5.83 11.21
CA SER A 32 -29.44 -4.47 11.59
C SER A 32 -30.92 -4.22 11.28
N ILE A 33 -31.41 -4.63 10.11
CA ILE A 33 -32.84 -4.53 9.75
C ILE A 33 -33.68 -5.40 10.69
N GLY A 34 -33.23 -6.61 11.00
CA GLY A 34 -33.90 -7.51 11.91
C GLY A 34 -34.07 -6.90 13.29
N GLN A 35 -33.06 -6.21 13.79
CA GLN A 35 -33.11 -5.51 15.09
C GLN A 35 -33.99 -4.24 15.04
N MET A 36 -33.87 -3.43 13.99
CA MET A 36 -34.60 -2.16 13.88
C MET A 36 -36.09 -2.33 13.60
N CYS A 37 -36.44 -3.35 12.81
CA CYS A 37 -37.80 -3.56 12.34
C CYS A 37 -38.53 -4.70 13.08
N ASP A 38 -37.90 -5.27 14.11
CA ASP A 38 -38.41 -6.41 14.88
C ASP A 38 -38.74 -7.65 14.02
N TYR A 39 -37.85 -7.95 13.10
CA TYR A 39 -37.88 -9.16 12.25
C TYR A 39 -36.84 -10.19 12.72
N PRO A 40 -37.15 -11.00 13.76
CA PRO A 40 -36.17 -11.92 14.34
C PRO A 40 -35.67 -12.96 13.36
N ASN A 41 -36.44 -13.28 12.32
CA ASN A 41 -36.07 -14.24 11.28
C ASN A 41 -34.88 -13.78 10.41
N LEU A 42 -34.54 -12.49 10.41
CA LEU A 42 -33.38 -11.97 9.70
C LEU A 42 -32.11 -12.06 10.53
N ILE A 43 -32.26 -12.22 11.85
CA ILE A 43 -31.14 -12.34 12.78
C ILE A 43 -30.63 -13.79 12.73
N GLY A 44 -29.36 -13.97 12.42
CA GLY A 44 -28.74 -15.29 12.31
C GLY A 44 -29.07 -16.05 11.02
N LEU A 45 -29.66 -15.39 10.03
CA LEU A 45 -29.91 -15.98 8.69
C LEU A 45 -28.62 -16.47 8.02
N PHE A 46 -27.52 -15.74 8.22
CA PHE A 46 -26.17 -16.10 7.81
C PHE A 46 -25.29 -16.31 9.03
N LEU A 47 -24.85 -17.52 9.26
CA LEU A 47 -23.87 -17.79 10.32
C LEU A 47 -22.43 -17.53 9.82
N THR A 48 -21.55 -17.19 10.73
CA THR A 48 -20.14 -16.96 10.39
C THR A 48 -19.49 -18.17 9.71
N ARG A 49 -19.92 -19.40 10.03
CA ARG A 49 -19.46 -20.63 9.40
C ARG A 49 -19.91 -20.79 7.94
N ASP A 50 -21.00 -20.11 7.53
CA ASP A 50 -21.51 -20.17 6.18
C ASP A 50 -20.74 -19.25 5.22
N ILE A 51 -19.97 -18.31 5.79
CA ILE A 51 -19.13 -17.41 5.01
C ILE A 51 -17.83 -18.15 4.65
N PRO A 52 -17.54 -18.37 3.34
CA PRO A 52 -16.31 -19.01 2.93
C PRO A 52 -15.09 -18.27 3.49
N GLN A 53 -14.13 -19.03 4.03
CA GLN A 53 -12.88 -18.40 4.48
C GLN A 53 -12.09 -17.91 3.27
N THR A 54 -11.64 -16.67 3.31
CA THR A 54 -10.70 -16.16 2.31
C THR A 54 -9.43 -17.00 2.35
N PRO A 55 -8.98 -17.54 1.22
CA PRO A 55 -7.70 -18.22 1.18
C PRO A 55 -6.62 -17.28 1.71
N LYS A 56 -5.78 -17.78 2.62
CA LYS A 56 -4.65 -17.00 3.11
C LYS A 56 -3.80 -16.57 1.92
N ALA A 57 -3.65 -15.26 1.74
CA ALA A 57 -2.80 -14.74 0.69
C ALA A 57 -1.39 -15.32 0.86
N ALA A 58 -0.93 -16.07 -0.13
CA ALA A 58 0.44 -16.53 -0.14
C ALA A 58 1.35 -15.30 -0.26
N PHE A 59 2.19 -15.07 0.73
CA PHE A 59 3.21 -14.03 0.67
C PHE A 59 4.18 -14.40 -0.46
N LYS A 60 4.14 -13.66 -1.56
CA LYS A 60 5.16 -13.78 -2.61
C LYS A 60 6.33 -12.88 -2.21
N THR A 61 7.43 -13.51 -1.81
CA THR A 61 8.71 -12.83 -1.63
C THR A 61 9.52 -12.96 -2.93
N TYR A 62 10.31 -11.95 -3.22
CA TYR A 62 11.26 -12.04 -4.33
C TYR A 62 12.37 -13.03 -4.00
N SER A 63 12.78 -13.84 -4.97
CA SER A 63 13.97 -14.67 -4.86
C SER A 63 15.25 -13.81 -4.92
N ASP A 64 16.35 -14.36 -4.44
CA ASP A 64 17.64 -13.66 -4.49
C ASP A 64 18.07 -13.30 -5.92
N GLU A 65 17.71 -14.13 -6.90
CA GLU A 65 17.97 -13.87 -8.32
C GLU A 65 17.14 -12.71 -8.86
N GLU A 66 15.86 -12.64 -8.47
CA GLU A 66 14.98 -11.52 -8.83
C GLU A 66 15.46 -10.22 -8.20
N LEU A 67 15.91 -10.24 -6.94
CA LEU A 67 16.50 -9.08 -6.27
C LEU A 67 17.79 -8.63 -6.94
N LYS A 68 18.68 -9.56 -7.35
CA LYS A 68 19.88 -9.22 -8.10
C LYS A 68 19.57 -8.59 -9.46
N ARG A 69 18.55 -9.10 -10.16
CA ARG A 69 18.08 -8.49 -11.42
C ARG A 69 17.53 -7.09 -11.18
N LEU A 70 16.66 -6.92 -10.18
CA LEU A 70 16.10 -5.63 -9.81
C LEU A 70 17.21 -4.61 -9.51
N ASN A 71 18.21 -4.98 -8.72
CA ASN A 71 19.30 -4.08 -8.35
C ASN A 71 20.14 -3.66 -9.58
N ARG A 72 20.35 -4.55 -10.57
CA ARG A 72 21.02 -4.19 -11.83
C ARG A 72 20.23 -3.18 -12.65
N GLU A 73 18.90 -3.26 -12.62
CA GLU A 73 18.04 -2.32 -13.35
C GLU A 73 17.91 -0.97 -12.62
N ILE A 74 17.90 -0.99 -11.30
CA ILE A 74 17.84 0.25 -10.48
C ILE A 74 19.02 1.18 -10.80
N VAL A 75 20.21 0.65 -11.00
CA VAL A 75 21.42 1.45 -11.30
C VAL A 75 21.33 2.18 -12.65
N LYS A 76 20.45 1.72 -13.56
CA LYS A 76 20.23 2.36 -14.87
C LYS A 76 19.22 3.51 -14.83
N LEU A 77 18.50 3.67 -13.71
CA LEU A 77 17.54 4.75 -13.54
C LEU A 77 18.25 6.09 -13.34
N ASP A 78 17.50 7.18 -13.45
CA ASP A 78 18.02 8.48 -13.03
C ASP A 78 18.43 8.44 -11.54
N GLU A 79 19.39 9.28 -11.20
CA GLU A 79 20.08 9.21 -9.91
C GLU A 79 19.13 9.34 -8.71
N GLN A 80 18.13 10.23 -8.79
CA GLN A 80 17.19 10.43 -7.70
C GLN A 80 16.18 9.29 -7.57
N THR A 81 15.74 8.71 -8.69
CA THR A 81 14.88 7.53 -8.70
C THR A 81 15.64 6.29 -8.20
N ALA A 82 16.89 6.13 -8.59
CA ALA A 82 17.74 5.04 -8.08
C ALA A 82 17.90 5.15 -6.55
N ARG A 83 18.20 6.35 -6.02
CA ARG A 83 18.25 6.59 -4.57
C ARG A 83 16.94 6.26 -3.89
N LEU A 84 15.80 6.69 -4.44
CA LEU A 84 14.47 6.35 -3.91
C LEU A 84 14.27 4.85 -3.78
N MET A 85 14.59 4.09 -4.83
CA MET A 85 14.41 2.63 -4.84
C MET A 85 15.31 1.92 -3.83
N ILE A 86 16.57 2.33 -3.71
CA ILE A 86 17.51 1.78 -2.73
C ILE A 86 17.05 2.11 -1.29
N ILE A 87 16.72 3.36 -1.03
CA ILE A 87 16.21 3.80 0.27
C ILE A 87 14.94 3.04 0.64
N HIS A 88 14.03 2.86 -0.33
CA HIS A 88 12.80 2.10 -0.11
C HIS A 88 13.06 0.64 0.26
N GLN A 89 13.99 -0.03 -0.42
CA GLN A 89 14.40 -1.40 -0.10
C GLN A 89 15.01 -1.50 1.30
N MET A 90 15.91 -0.58 1.66
CA MET A 90 16.58 -0.57 2.97
C MET A 90 15.62 -0.22 4.11
N LEU A 91 14.68 0.68 3.89
CA LEU A 91 13.68 1.06 4.89
C LEU A 91 12.63 -0.02 5.12
N GLY A 92 12.24 -0.78 4.09
CA GLY A 92 11.18 -1.78 4.16
C GLY A 92 9.80 -1.18 4.50
N THR A 93 9.58 0.10 4.16
CA THR A 93 8.33 0.83 4.42
C THR A 93 7.37 0.72 3.23
N ARG A 94 6.14 1.23 3.37
CA ARG A 94 5.26 1.39 2.20
C ARG A 94 5.84 2.43 1.27
N ILE A 95 5.64 2.25 -0.04
CA ILE A 95 6.14 3.22 -1.04
C ILE A 95 5.62 4.64 -0.80
N SER A 96 4.37 4.79 -0.35
CA SER A 96 3.80 6.08 0.04
C SER A 96 4.59 6.76 1.15
N ASP A 97 5.05 5.98 2.14
CA ASP A 97 5.75 6.51 3.31
C ASP A 97 7.19 6.93 2.95
N THR A 98 7.85 6.19 2.04
CA THR A 98 9.16 6.58 1.49
C THR A 98 9.04 7.85 0.63
N LEU A 99 8.03 7.95 -0.23
CA LEU A 99 7.81 9.11 -1.10
C LEU A 99 7.47 10.39 -0.33
N THR A 100 6.89 10.26 0.86
CA THR A 100 6.50 11.39 1.72
C THR A 100 7.54 11.71 2.80
N LEU A 101 8.77 11.20 2.66
CA LEU A 101 9.87 11.60 3.53
C LEU A 101 10.12 13.11 3.44
N ALA A 102 10.10 13.76 4.59
CA ALA A 102 10.34 15.20 4.70
C ALA A 102 11.84 15.51 4.76
N PRO A 103 12.28 16.70 4.35
CA PRO A 103 13.69 17.08 4.40
C PRO A 103 14.29 17.11 5.82
N ASP A 104 13.43 17.19 6.84
CA ASP A 104 13.77 17.16 8.27
C ASP A 104 13.62 15.78 8.91
N CYS A 105 13.60 14.70 8.09
CA CYS A 105 13.36 13.36 8.59
C CYS A 105 14.51 12.74 9.38
N LEU A 106 15.73 13.26 9.25
CA LEU A 106 16.91 12.77 9.97
C LEU A 106 17.15 13.56 11.26
N SER A 107 17.48 12.86 12.32
CA SER A 107 17.88 13.43 13.61
C SER A 107 18.90 12.53 14.28
N GLU A 108 19.69 13.07 15.19
CA GLU A 108 20.63 12.31 16.00
C GLU A 108 20.15 12.31 17.46
N LYS A 109 20.11 11.13 18.07
CA LYS A 109 19.75 10.94 19.49
C LYS A 109 20.69 9.92 20.11
N ASN A 110 21.34 10.29 21.18
CA ASN A 110 22.24 9.39 21.94
C ASN A 110 23.35 8.75 21.07
N GLY A 111 23.85 9.45 20.06
CA GLY A 111 24.87 8.94 19.14
C GLY A 111 24.32 7.99 18.05
N GLU A 112 23.01 7.78 17.97
CA GLU A 112 22.36 7.02 16.92
C GLU A 112 21.64 7.94 15.95
N ILE A 113 21.75 7.63 14.65
CA ILE A 113 21.01 8.34 13.61
C ILE A 113 19.59 7.77 13.53
N ILE A 114 18.61 8.63 13.71
CA ILE A 114 17.20 8.27 13.75
C ILE A 114 16.49 8.88 12.57
N ILE A 115 15.68 8.07 11.88
CA ILE A 115 14.75 8.55 10.86
C ILE A 115 13.33 8.66 11.43
N ARG A 116 12.68 9.79 11.15
CA ARG A 116 11.26 10.03 11.44
C ARG A 116 10.43 9.80 10.18
N ILE A 117 9.51 8.84 10.23
CA ILE A 117 8.63 8.48 9.12
C ILE A 117 7.19 8.88 9.46
N ARG A 118 6.60 9.72 8.62
CA ARG A 118 5.19 10.12 8.73
C ARG A 118 4.34 9.16 7.92
N GLN A 119 3.69 8.21 8.58
CA GLN A 119 2.81 7.27 7.90
C GLN A 119 1.47 7.93 7.52
N MET A 120 1.01 7.71 6.29
CA MET A 120 -0.26 8.25 5.80
C MET A 120 -1.49 7.68 6.51
N LYS A 121 -1.40 6.46 7.05
CA LYS A 121 -2.54 5.72 7.64
C LYS A 121 -2.43 5.49 9.15
N THR A 122 -1.29 5.75 9.75
CA THR A 122 -1.02 5.48 11.17
C THR A 122 -0.24 6.64 11.79
N LYS A 123 0.13 6.50 13.07
CA LYS A 123 0.93 7.50 13.77
C LYS A 123 2.36 7.56 13.21
N PRO A 124 3.01 8.75 13.20
CA PRO A 124 4.42 8.86 12.87
C PRO A 124 5.26 8.03 13.86
N TYR A 125 6.33 7.46 13.38
CA TYR A 125 7.26 6.70 14.21
C TYR A 125 8.71 7.04 13.88
N GLU A 126 9.59 6.75 14.81
CA GLU A 126 11.03 6.94 14.68
C GLU A 126 11.72 5.58 14.80
N LYS A 127 12.76 5.36 14.00
CA LYS A 127 13.60 4.17 14.11
C LYS A 127 15.07 4.51 13.87
N PRO A 128 16.02 3.81 14.53
CA PRO A 128 17.43 3.93 14.21
C PRO A 128 17.73 3.38 12.82
N ILE A 129 18.68 3.99 12.13
CA ILE A 129 19.14 3.59 10.80
C ILE A 129 20.66 3.54 10.74
N SER A 130 21.19 2.79 9.77
CA SER A 130 22.64 2.75 9.54
C SER A 130 23.16 4.07 8.99
N ALA A 131 24.45 4.35 9.22
CA ALA A 131 25.13 5.53 8.71
C ALA A 131 25.10 5.58 7.16
N GLU A 132 25.19 4.42 6.49
CA GLU A 132 25.10 4.31 5.04
C GLU A 132 23.73 4.75 4.52
N LEU A 133 22.64 4.30 5.15
CA LEU A 133 21.30 4.70 4.77
C LEU A 133 21.07 6.20 5.04
N ALA A 134 21.59 6.72 6.15
CA ALA A 134 21.52 8.13 6.47
C ALA A 134 22.25 8.98 5.43
N ALA A 135 23.44 8.56 4.99
CA ALA A 135 24.18 9.23 3.93
C ALA A 135 23.41 9.25 2.61
N LEU A 136 22.79 8.14 2.20
CA LEU A 136 21.95 8.09 1.00
C LEU A 136 20.74 9.02 1.08
N ILE A 137 20.10 9.09 2.24
CA ILE A 137 18.97 10.02 2.47
C ILE A 137 19.46 11.45 2.43
N GLN A 138 20.60 11.76 3.04
CA GLN A 138 21.19 13.10 3.02
C GLN A 138 21.52 13.53 1.58
N MET A 139 22.14 12.65 0.76
CA MET A 139 22.38 12.92 -0.66
C MET A 139 21.08 13.21 -1.42
N ALA A 140 20.00 12.49 -1.12
CA ALA A 140 18.71 12.76 -1.73
C ALA A 140 18.11 14.11 -1.31
N ILE A 141 18.31 14.52 -0.04
CA ILE A 141 17.90 15.83 0.47
C ILE A 141 18.69 16.95 -0.24
N ASP A 142 20.01 16.80 -0.35
CA ASP A 142 20.88 17.81 -0.95
C ASP A 142 20.60 17.96 -2.44
N TYR A 143 20.44 16.86 -3.16
CA TYR A 143 19.99 16.89 -4.56
C TYR A 143 18.68 17.66 -4.73
N THR A 144 17.75 17.49 -3.82
CA THR A 144 16.45 18.17 -3.87
C THR A 144 16.58 19.66 -3.61
N LYS A 145 17.48 20.06 -2.71
CA LYS A 145 17.78 21.47 -2.43
C LYS A 145 18.46 22.17 -3.62
N GLU A 146 19.37 21.48 -4.29
CA GLU A 146 20.07 22.00 -5.47
C GLU A 146 19.18 22.10 -6.71
N ASN A 147 18.16 21.25 -6.79
CA ASN A 147 17.23 21.20 -7.91
C ASN A 147 15.79 21.56 -7.49
N PRO A 148 15.53 22.78 -7.04
CA PRO A 148 14.23 23.19 -6.55
C PRO A 148 13.17 23.20 -7.65
N VAL A 149 11.99 22.64 -7.35
CA VAL A 149 10.79 22.81 -8.16
C VAL A 149 9.81 23.66 -7.36
N GLY A 150 9.84 24.96 -7.57
CA GLY A 150 9.10 25.93 -6.77
C GLY A 150 9.84 26.30 -5.46
N ASN A 151 9.27 27.23 -4.69
CA ASN A 151 9.94 27.80 -3.52
C ASN A 151 9.86 26.94 -2.23
N HIS A 152 9.13 25.80 -2.24
CA HIS A 152 8.94 24.98 -1.05
C HIS A 152 8.92 23.49 -1.40
N PHE A 153 9.88 22.73 -0.86
CA PHE A 153 9.78 21.26 -0.93
C PHE A 153 9.15 20.71 0.34
N LYS A 154 8.04 20.06 0.16
CA LYS A 154 7.41 19.31 1.25
C LYS A 154 8.04 17.93 1.44
N PHE A 155 8.55 17.32 0.37
CA PHE A 155 9.08 15.97 0.35
C PHE A 155 10.38 15.87 -0.45
N ILE A 156 11.29 14.96 -0.05
CA ILE A 156 12.58 14.72 -0.69
C ILE A 156 12.40 14.23 -2.14
N PHE A 157 11.37 13.40 -2.39
CA PHE A 157 11.12 12.76 -3.69
C PHE A 157 9.96 13.38 -4.46
N HIS A 158 9.78 14.69 -4.40
CA HIS A 158 8.66 15.39 -5.05
C HIS A 158 8.56 15.17 -6.56
N ARG A 159 9.68 15.02 -7.27
CA ARG A 159 9.69 14.70 -8.71
C ARG A 159 9.23 13.29 -9.02
N CYS A 160 9.55 12.33 -8.14
CA CYS A 160 9.16 10.94 -8.31
C CYS A 160 7.66 10.70 -8.03
N THR A 161 7.02 11.56 -7.24
CA THR A 161 5.56 11.47 -7.00
C THR A 161 4.74 11.75 -8.25
N HIS A 162 5.20 12.62 -9.13
CA HIS A 162 4.54 12.88 -10.43
C HIS A 162 4.62 11.67 -11.37
N LEU A 163 5.75 10.98 -11.43
CA LEU A 163 5.90 9.76 -12.23
C LEU A 163 4.95 8.65 -11.77
N ILE A 164 4.81 8.46 -10.47
CA ILE A 164 3.93 7.41 -9.90
C ILE A 164 2.44 7.76 -10.10
N THR A 165 2.06 9.02 -10.00
CA THR A 165 0.70 9.47 -10.30
C THR A 165 0.36 9.32 -11.78
N SER A 166 1.30 9.54 -12.68
CA SER A 166 1.13 9.32 -14.13
C SER A 166 0.96 7.84 -14.44
N ILE A 167 1.82 6.97 -13.91
CA ILE A 167 1.73 5.50 -14.08
C ILE A 167 0.41 4.95 -13.52
N ARG A 168 -0.07 5.46 -12.38
CA ARG A 168 -1.38 5.05 -11.84
C ARG A 168 -2.53 5.46 -12.75
N LYS A 169 -2.52 6.68 -13.28
CA LYS A 169 -3.55 7.15 -14.22
C LYS A 169 -3.57 6.32 -15.50
N GLU A 170 -2.42 6.03 -16.09
CA GLU A 170 -2.32 5.18 -17.27
C GLU A 170 -2.84 3.76 -17.02
N ASN A 171 -2.50 3.16 -15.86
CA ASN A 171 -3.01 1.85 -15.48
C ASN A 171 -4.52 1.84 -15.23
N ASP A 172 -5.08 2.89 -14.63
CA ASP A 172 -6.51 3.01 -14.40
C ASP A 172 -7.28 3.25 -15.72
N ASP A 173 -6.72 4.00 -16.65
CA ASP A 173 -7.28 4.22 -17.97
C ASP A 173 -7.19 2.95 -18.85
N CYS A 174 -6.12 2.17 -18.76
CA CYS A 174 -6.01 0.87 -19.41
C CYS A 174 -7.04 -0.14 -18.87
N LYS A 175 -7.27 -0.16 -17.55
CA LYS A 175 -8.30 -1.01 -16.94
C LYS A 175 -9.72 -0.62 -17.34
N LYS A 176 -10.00 0.69 -17.44
CA LYS A 176 -11.30 1.19 -17.93
C LYS A 176 -11.56 0.80 -19.39
N LYS A 177 -10.55 0.86 -20.25
CA LYS A 177 -10.66 0.45 -21.66
C LYS A 177 -10.85 -1.06 -21.81
N ALA A 178 -10.20 -1.89 -20.97
CA ALA A 178 -10.35 -3.34 -20.98
C ALA A 178 -11.72 -3.82 -20.46
N ASN A 179 -12.42 -3.01 -19.65
CA ASN A 179 -13.76 -3.34 -19.16
C ASN A 179 -14.90 -2.83 -20.07
N LEU A 180 -14.56 -2.14 -21.18
CA LEU A 180 -15.50 -1.60 -22.17
C LEU A 180 -15.45 -2.35 -23.51
N SER A 181 -14.63 -3.38 -23.64
CA SER A 181 -14.53 -4.31 -24.74
C SER A 181 -15.05 -5.70 -24.33
#